data_6c7ec4a540990ad4796f2208106caa56
#
_entry.id   6c7ec4a540990ad4796f2208106caa56
#
_cell.length_a   1.000
_cell.length_b   1.000
_cell.length_c   1.000
_cell.angle_alpha   90.00
_cell.angle_beta   90.00
_cell.angle_gamma   90.00
#
_symmetry.space_group_name_H-M   'P 1'
#
loop_
_entity.id
_entity.type
_entity.pdbx_description
1 polymer ?
#
loop_
_entity_poly.entity_id
_entity_poly.type
_entity_poly.pdbx_seq_one_letter_code
_entity_poly.pdbx_strand_id
1 'polypeptide(L)'
;MGAFRKEVLRSITHSWGRFLAIAVMAALGCGFYAGLRMTGPDMRLAGDEYYDATELCDLRVVSSLGMSDEQVDMLRGVEGVSGVMPAYEADAISQLAGTQYTLRYHSLDMDAAKASSCDDGLHVDSDNADYVNRPILVEGTWPESDDECLLSADNVWTSPVHIGDTVELLEGTQDLDGVFTTHTFIVTGFVRSSYYTCTTNTGATSLGSGELSSFVFVPEGAFAADYPYTEAFLTVDGAAGEAWPEDAYQQRVDAVAQRLNDLSPQFSASRIEQLQRDAQAELDDKRA
;
A
#
# COMPACT_ATOMS: atom_id res chain seq x y z
N MET A 1 12.39 -58.35 30.91
CA MET A 1 11.66 -57.13 30.52
C MET A 1 10.16 -57.30 30.26
N GLY A 2 9.60 -58.52 30.28
CA GLY A 2 8.17 -58.75 29.94
C GLY A 2 7.14 -58.48 31.03
N ALA A 3 7.46 -58.76 32.32
CA ALA A 3 6.52 -58.69 33.43
C ALA A 3 6.10 -57.24 33.75
N PHE A 4 7.04 -56.33 33.85
CA PHE A 4 6.78 -54.89 34.12
C PHE A 4 5.91 -54.20 33.04
N ARG A 5 6.24 -54.46 31.76
CA ARG A 5 5.42 -53.93 30.64
C ARG A 5 3.97 -54.46 30.67
N LYS A 6 3.80 -55.74 31.03
CA LYS A 6 2.45 -56.36 31.09
C LYS A 6 1.65 -55.83 32.27
N GLU A 7 2.27 -55.48 33.37
CA GLU A 7 1.66 -54.90 34.56
C GLU A 7 1.25 -53.44 34.31
N VAL A 8 2.08 -52.64 33.66
CA VAL A 8 1.76 -51.25 33.21
C VAL A 8 0.59 -51.27 32.25
N LEU A 9 0.60 -52.14 31.22
CA LEU A 9 -0.48 -52.26 30.27
C LEU A 9 -1.82 -52.67 30.96
N ARG A 10 -1.76 -53.59 31.91
CA ARG A 10 -2.93 -54.04 32.67
C ARG A 10 -3.49 -52.94 33.60
N SER A 11 -2.62 -52.11 34.19
CA SER A 11 -3.02 -50.96 35.00
C SER A 11 -3.71 -49.88 34.13
N ILE A 12 -3.20 -49.63 32.95
CA ILE A 12 -3.81 -48.66 31.97
C ILE A 12 -5.19 -49.17 31.53
N THR A 13 -5.32 -50.44 31.17
CA THR A 13 -6.60 -51.03 30.73
C THR A 13 -7.65 -51.08 31.82
N HIS A 14 -7.26 -51.25 33.08
CA HIS A 14 -8.18 -51.28 34.21
C HIS A 14 -8.70 -49.90 34.63
N SER A 15 -7.95 -48.83 34.35
CA SER A 15 -8.30 -47.42 34.64
C SER A 15 -8.37 -46.54 33.39
N TRP A 16 -8.79 -47.12 32.28
CA TRP A 16 -8.80 -46.48 30.96
C TRP A 16 -9.42 -45.09 30.98
N GLY A 17 -10.57 -44.89 31.67
CA GLY A 17 -11.25 -43.60 31.75
C GLY A 17 -10.40 -42.50 32.42
N ARG A 18 -9.65 -42.85 33.50
CA ARG A 18 -8.76 -41.87 34.15
C ARG A 18 -7.54 -41.58 33.30
N PHE A 19 -6.98 -42.60 32.66
CA PHE A 19 -5.86 -42.41 31.75
C PHE A 19 -6.23 -41.53 30.55
N LEU A 20 -7.42 -41.80 29.93
CA LEU A 20 -7.93 -41.03 28.82
C LEU A 20 -8.18 -39.56 29.22
N ALA A 21 -8.78 -39.32 30.38
CA ALA A 21 -9.05 -37.97 30.89
C ALA A 21 -7.75 -37.17 31.07
N ILE A 22 -6.70 -37.76 31.65
CA ILE A 22 -5.41 -37.12 31.85
C ILE A 22 -4.71 -36.89 30.49
N ALA A 23 -4.78 -37.88 29.60
CA ALA A 23 -4.18 -37.78 28.27
C ALA A 23 -4.84 -36.67 27.42
N VAL A 24 -6.19 -36.58 27.44
CA VAL A 24 -6.94 -35.52 26.75
C VAL A 24 -6.62 -34.15 27.34
N MET A 25 -6.58 -34.05 28.69
CA MET A 25 -6.23 -32.78 29.35
C MET A 25 -4.81 -32.31 28.99
N ALA A 26 -3.84 -33.23 29.00
CA ALA A 26 -2.46 -32.94 28.59
C ALA A 26 -2.37 -32.57 27.10
N ALA A 27 -3.09 -33.32 26.24
CA ALA A 27 -3.13 -33.05 24.80
C ALA A 27 -3.76 -31.69 24.49
N LEU A 28 -4.86 -31.33 25.16
CA LEU A 28 -5.48 -30.01 25.03
C LEU A 28 -4.54 -28.89 25.50
N GLY A 29 -3.87 -29.05 26.64
CA GLY A 29 -2.94 -28.05 27.15
C GLY A 29 -1.74 -27.85 26.23
N CYS A 30 -1.11 -28.94 25.80
CA CYS A 30 0.02 -28.87 24.85
C CYS A 30 -0.42 -28.36 23.48
N GLY A 31 -1.56 -28.82 22.96
CA GLY A 31 -2.08 -28.40 21.66
C GLY A 31 -2.45 -26.92 21.64
N PHE A 32 -3.13 -26.44 22.69
CA PHE A 32 -3.47 -25.02 22.81
C PHE A 32 -2.22 -24.15 22.92
N TYR A 33 -1.26 -24.54 23.75
CA TYR A 33 0.01 -23.83 23.87
C TYR A 33 0.77 -23.79 22.53
N ALA A 34 0.89 -24.93 21.85
CA ALA A 34 1.55 -25.01 20.56
C ALA A 34 0.84 -24.14 19.51
N GLY A 35 -0.50 -24.19 19.44
CA GLY A 35 -1.28 -23.36 18.53
C GLY A 35 -1.07 -21.87 18.76
N LEU A 36 -1.11 -21.42 20.02
CA LEU A 36 -0.83 -20.02 20.34
C LEU A 36 0.60 -19.59 19.97
N ARG A 37 1.57 -20.47 20.16
CA ARG A 37 2.96 -20.16 19.80
C ARG A 37 3.21 -20.11 18.29
N MET A 38 2.47 -20.90 17.51
CA MET A 38 2.56 -20.92 16.05
C MET A 38 1.83 -19.74 15.38
N THR A 39 0.81 -19.19 16.01
CA THR A 39 0.00 -18.11 15.43
C THR A 39 0.84 -16.89 15.00
N GLY A 40 1.80 -16.48 15.83
CA GLY A 40 2.66 -15.32 15.52
C GLY A 40 3.56 -15.53 14.29
N PRO A 41 4.34 -16.63 14.23
CA PRO A 41 5.13 -16.97 13.04
C PRO A 41 4.27 -17.13 11.78
N ASP A 42 3.13 -17.81 11.87
CA ASP A 42 2.25 -18.06 10.72
C ASP A 42 1.66 -16.74 10.17
N MET A 43 1.26 -15.82 11.05
CA MET A 43 0.76 -14.50 10.63
C MET A 43 1.85 -13.66 9.95
N ARG A 44 3.09 -13.75 10.42
CA ARG A 44 4.22 -13.03 9.79
C ARG A 44 4.52 -13.60 8.41
N LEU A 45 4.57 -14.92 8.29
CA LEU A 45 4.80 -15.58 7.01
C LEU A 45 3.70 -15.24 5.99
N ALA A 46 2.44 -15.30 6.40
CA ALA A 46 1.32 -14.93 5.52
C ALA A 46 1.31 -13.42 5.17
N GLY A 47 1.77 -12.56 6.08
CA GLY A 47 1.93 -11.13 5.80
C GLY A 47 3.06 -10.86 4.81
N ASP A 48 4.19 -11.51 4.99
CA ASP A 48 5.35 -11.43 4.12
C ASP A 48 5.01 -11.89 2.69
N GLU A 49 4.39 -13.07 2.56
CA GLU A 49 3.90 -13.60 1.29
C GLU A 49 2.90 -12.64 0.60
N TYR A 50 2.01 -12.00 1.35
CA TYR A 50 1.07 -11.02 0.80
C TYR A 50 1.76 -9.74 0.33
N TYR A 51 2.76 -9.25 1.08
CA TYR A 51 3.51 -8.04 0.71
C TYR A 51 4.35 -8.27 -0.53
N ASP A 52 5.04 -9.41 -0.62
CA ASP A 52 5.80 -9.80 -1.81
C ASP A 52 4.87 -9.98 -3.02
N ALA A 53 3.74 -10.65 -2.83
CA ALA A 53 2.76 -10.93 -3.89
C ALA A 53 2.13 -9.67 -4.50
N THR A 54 2.15 -8.55 -3.77
CA THR A 54 1.62 -7.25 -4.22
C THR A 54 2.70 -6.20 -4.42
N GLU A 55 3.97 -6.59 -4.39
CA GLU A 55 5.13 -5.70 -4.51
C GLU A 55 5.00 -4.47 -3.62
N LEU A 56 4.78 -4.68 -2.30
CA LEU A 56 4.73 -3.56 -1.36
C LEU A 56 6.08 -2.85 -1.31
N CYS A 57 6.07 -1.54 -1.37
CA CYS A 57 7.30 -0.74 -1.32
C CYS A 57 8.09 -0.96 -0.03
N ASP A 58 9.42 -1.02 -0.16
CA ASP A 58 10.34 -1.07 0.98
C ASP A 58 10.58 0.31 1.59
N LEU A 59 10.57 1.35 0.74
CA LEU A 59 10.84 2.74 1.11
C LEU A 59 9.86 3.68 0.41
N ARG A 60 9.49 4.73 1.12
CA ARG A 60 8.70 5.85 0.59
C ARG A 60 9.49 7.15 0.72
N VAL A 61 9.63 7.87 -0.37
CA VAL A 61 10.18 9.23 -0.40
C VAL A 61 9.04 10.21 -0.61
N VAL A 62 8.95 11.21 0.26
CA VAL A 62 7.92 12.26 0.19
C VAL A 62 8.60 13.61 0.02
N SER A 63 8.10 14.42 -0.91
CA SER A 63 8.61 15.76 -1.17
C SER A 63 7.53 16.81 -0.96
N SER A 64 7.77 17.73 -0.03
CA SER A 64 6.87 18.88 0.18
C SER A 64 6.92 19.93 -0.94
N LEU A 65 7.97 19.91 -1.76
CA LEU A 65 8.12 20.78 -2.93
C LEU A 65 7.71 20.08 -4.23
N GLY A 66 7.22 18.85 -4.12
CA GLY A 66 7.02 17.96 -5.24
C GLY A 66 8.35 17.47 -5.84
N MET A 67 8.24 16.55 -6.78
CA MET A 67 9.35 15.99 -7.55
C MET A 67 9.05 16.11 -9.03
N SER A 68 10.10 16.26 -9.85
CA SER A 68 10.04 16.13 -11.30
C SER A 68 10.72 14.84 -11.75
N ASP A 69 10.64 14.54 -13.04
CA ASP A 69 11.33 13.38 -13.63
C ASP A 69 12.83 13.38 -13.32
N GLU A 70 13.49 14.55 -13.28
CA GLU A 70 14.92 14.67 -12.92
C GLU A 70 15.18 14.12 -11.50
N GLN A 71 14.31 14.43 -10.53
CA GLN A 71 14.44 13.93 -9.17
C GLN A 71 14.11 12.43 -9.09
N VAL A 72 13.15 11.95 -9.87
CA VAL A 72 12.84 10.53 -9.96
C VAL A 72 14.03 9.74 -10.53
N ASP A 73 14.69 10.27 -11.57
CA ASP A 73 15.89 9.66 -12.14
C ASP A 73 17.07 9.65 -11.14
N MET A 74 17.17 10.66 -10.28
CA MET A 74 18.16 10.66 -9.20
C MET A 74 17.90 9.50 -8.21
N LEU A 75 16.63 9.20 -7.89
CA LEU A 75 16.27 8.07 -7.03
C LEU A 75 16.60 6.72 -7.69
N ARG A 76 16.30 6.57 -9.00
CA ARG A 76 16.69 5.38 -9.78
C ARG A 76 18.19 5.14 -9.83
N GLY A 77 18.99 6.21 -9.75
CA GLY A 77 20.44 6.14 -9.74
C GLY A 77 21.05 5.70 -8.41
N VAL A 78 20.27 5.54 -7.35
CA VAL A 78 20.79 5.14 -6.03
C VAL A 78 21.11 3.65 -6.02
N GLU A 79 22.34 3.31 -5.62
CA GLU A 79 22.78 1.92 -5.54
C GLU A 79 21.91 1.11 -4.56
N GLY A 80 21.34 -0.01 -5.05
CA GLY A 80 20.48 -0.91 -4.28
C GLY A 80 19.00 -0.61 -4.42
N VAL A 81 18.59 0.37 -5.22
CA VAL A 81 17.21 0.57 -5.64
C VAL A 81 16.94 -0.30 -6.86
N SER A 82 15.87 -1.09 -6.85
CA SER A 82 15.47 -1.99 -7.94
C SER A 82 14.31 -1.45 -8.76
N GLY A 83 13.37 -0.71 -8.14
CA GLY A 83 12.24 -0.08 -8.80
C GLY A 83 11.90 1.26 -8.14
N VAL A 84 11.38 2.20 -8.92
CA VAL A 84 10.92 3.52 -8.44
C VAL A 84 9.62 3.87 -9.13
N MET A 85 8.54 3.89 -8.39
CA MET A 85 7.22 4.34 -8.83
C MET A 85 6.96 5.76 -8.31
N PRO A 86 7.09 6.79 -9.15
CA PRO A 86 6.60 8.12 -8.78
C PRO A 86 5.08 8.11 -8.70
N ALA A 87 4.51 8.87 -7.77
CA ALA A 87 3.07 8.91 -7.59
C ALA A 87 2.59 10.31 -7.21
N TYR A 88 1.35 10.58 -7.60
CA TYR A 88 0.60 11.74 -7.12
C TYR A 88 -0.26 11.30 -5.94
N GLU A 89 -0.22 12.07 -4.87
CA GLU A 89 -1.10 11.92 -3.72
C GLU A 89 -1.77 13.27 -3.42
N ALA A 90 -3.08 13.26 -3.28
CA ALA A 90 -3.82 14.44 -2.85
C ALA A 90 -5.02 14.04 -1.98
N ASP A 91 -5.26 14.81 -0.92
CA ASP A 91 -6.42 14.62 -0.07
C ASP A 91 -7.55 15.56 -0.52
N ALA A 92 -8.78 15.09 -0.59
CA ALA A 92 -9.94 15.93 -0.88
C ALA A 92 -11.16 15.52 -0.06
N ILE A 93 -12.02 16.48 0.23
CA ILE A 93 -13.35 16.23 0.76
C ILE A 93 -14.24 15.88 -0.43
N SER A 94 -14.88 14.72 -0.35
CA SER A 94 -15.67 14.19 -1.45
C SER A 94 -17.06 13.79 -0.98
N GLN A 95 -18.05 13.94 -1.86
CA GLN A 95 -19.41 13.44 -1.63
C GLN A 95 -19.63 12.16 -2.42
N LEU A 96 -20.08 11.11 -1.73
CA LEU A 96 -20.37 9.81 -2.30
C LEU A 96 -21.60 9.23 -1.63
N ALA A 97 -22.59 8.78 -2.41
CA ALA A 97 -23.83 8.19 -1.92
C ALA A 97 -24.55 9.06 -0.85
N GLY A 98 -24.49 10.39 -0.98
CA GLY A 98 -25.11 11.34 -0.05
C GLY A 98 -24.34 11.59 1.24
N THR A 99 -23.16 11.02 1.41
CA THR A 99 -22.30 11.18 2.60
C THR A 99 -20.98 11.85 2.20
N GLN A 100 -20.47 12.71 3.07
CA GLN A 100 -19.15 13.33 2.89
C GLN A 100 -18.07 12.48 3.52
N TYR A 101 -16.99 12.28 2.76
CA TYR A 101 -15.78 11.56 3.18
C TYR A 101 -14.55 12.42 2.91
N THR A 102 -13.54 12.30 3.75
CA THR A 102 -12.20 12.82 3.45
C THR A 102 -11.41 11.69 2.83
N LEU A 103 -11.14 11.77 1.53
CA LEU A 103 -10.52 10.71 0.75
C LEU A 103 -9.13 11.11 0.31
N ARG A 104 -8.23 10.14 0.26
CA ARG A 104 -6.90 10.25 -0.32
C ARG A 104 -6.91 9.67 -1.73
N TYR A 105 -6.54 10.49 -2.69
CA TYR A 105 -6.46 10.12 -4.09
C TYR A 105 -5.01 9.78 -4.42
N HIS A 106 -4.80 8.57 -4.92
CA HIS A 106 -3.53 8.10 -5.45
C HIS A 106 -3.61 7.95 -6.96
N SER A 107 -2.56 8.35 -7.64
CA SER A 107 -2.41 7.97 -9.04
C SER A 107 -2.15 6.48 -9.18
N LEU A 108 -2.60 5.92 -10.28
CA LEU A 108 -2.31 4.55 -10.68
C LEU A 108 -1.96 4.51 -12.16
N ASP A 109 -0.84 3.87 -12.48
CA ASP A 109 -0.49 3.53 -13.86
C ASP A 109 -1.47 2.47 -14.38
N MET A 110 -2.43 2.92 -15.19
CA MET A 110 -3.49 2.07 -15.71
C MET A 110 -2.99 1.07 -16.76
N ASP A 111 -1.91 1.40 -17.47
CA ASP A 111 -1.33 0.49 -18.45
C ASP A 111 -0.61 -0.65 -17.73
N ALA A 112 0.15 -0.35 -16.69
CA ALA A 112 0.77 -1.38 -15.83
C ALA A 112 -0.29 -2.23 -15.10
N ALA A 113 -1.34 -1.61 -14.57
CA ALA A 113 -2.43 -2.30 -13.89
C ALA A 113 -3.18 -3.26 -14.81
N LYS A 114 -3.50 -2.83 -16.04
CA LYS A 114 -4.18 -3.67 -17.06
C LYS A 114 -3.28 -4.76 -17.63
N ALA A 115 -1.97 -4.53 -17.70
CA ALA A 115 -0.99 -5.52 -18.15
C ALA A 115 -0.67 -6.56 -17.07
N SER A 116 -0.94 -6.27 -15.80
CA SER A 116 -0.73 -7.20 -14.69
C SER A 116 -1.77 -8.32 -14.69
N SER A 117 -1.42 -9.47 -14.09
CA SER A 117 -2.32 -10.60 -13.90
C SER A 117 -2.50 -10.91 -12.42
N CYS A 118 -3.72 -11.32 -12.04
CA CYS A 118 -4.02 -11.75 -10.69
C CYS A 118 -4.99 -12.94 -10.73
N ASP A 119 -4.44 -14.16 -10.69
CA ASP A 119 -5.23 -15.38 -10.88
C ASP A 119 -5.82 -15.94 -9.58
N ASP A 120 -5.20 -15.70 -8.43
CA ASP A 120 -5.56 -16.26 -7.12
C ASP A 120 -6.21 -15.23 -6.16
N GLY A 121 -6.31 -13.97 -6.58
CA GLY A 121 -6.83 -12.87 -5.75
C GLY A 121 -5.88 -12.39 -4.66
N LEU A 122 -4.60 -12.77 -4.74
CA LEU A 122 -3.54 -12.40 -3.82
C LEU A 122 -2.27 -11.94 -4.53
N HIS A 123 -1.90 -12.62 -5.63
CA HIS A 123 -0.68 -12.40 -6.37
C HIS A 123 -0.93 -11.50 -7.56
N VAL A 124 -0.17 -10.44 -7.70
CA VAL A 124 -0.26 -9.52 -8.85
C VAL A 124 1.06 -9.54 -9.61
N ASP A 125 1.13 -10.33 -10.67
CA ASP A 125 2.30 -10.44 -11.51
C ASP A 125 2.39 -9.29 -12.51
N SER A 126 3.59 -8.70 -12.62
CA SER A 126 3.90 -7.68 -13.62
C SER A 126 5.39 -7.72 -13.97
N ASP A 127 5.70 -7.56 -15.26
CA ASP A 127 7.09 -7.41 -15.74
C ASP A 127 7.65 -5.99 -15.51
N ASN A 128 6.82 -5.05 -15.05
CA ASN A 128 7.23 -3.68 -14.77
C ASN A 128 7.74 -3.55 -13.32
N ALA A 129 9.06 -3.41 -13.15
CA ALA A 129 9.69 -3.25 -11.84
C ALA A 129 9.33 -1.90 -11.17
N ASP A 130 8.93 -0.89 -11.93
CA ASP A 130 8.48 0.39 -11.41
C ASP A 130 6.98 0.37 -11.03
N TYR A 131 6.27 -0.75 -11.24
CA TYR A 131 4.89 -0.91 -10.79
C TYR A 131 4.87 -1.52 -9.39
N VAL A 132 4.84 -0.67 -8.39
CA VAL A 132 4.95 -0.98 -6.95
C VAL A 132 3.60 -0.78 -6.26
N ASN A 133 3.39 -1.35 -5.08
CA ASN A 133 2.13 -1.29 -4.32
C ASN A 133 0.91 -1.74 -5.14
N ARG A 134 1.05 -2.81 -5.88
CA ARG A 134 0.10 -3.32 -6.89
C ARG A 134 -1.27 -3.60 -6.27
N PRO A 135 -2.33 -2.84 -6.61
CA PRO A 135 -3.65 -3.11 -6.07
C PRO A 135 -4.29 -4.35 -6.71
N ILE A 136 -5.11 -5.03 -5.94
CA ILE A 136 -5.89 -6.19 -6.39
C ILE A 136 -7.31 -5.73 -6.71
N LEU A 137 -7.75 -5.88 -7.96
CA LEU A 137 -9.12 -5.62 -8.35
C LEU A 137 -10.03 -6.71 -7.77
N VAL A 138 -10.97 -6.33 -6.90
CA VAL A 138 -11.89 -7.25 -6.22
C VAL A 138 -13.20 -7.38 -6.99
N GLU A 139 -13.69 -6.25 -7.53
CA GLU A 139 -14.96 -6.19 -8.26
C GLU A 139 -14.91 -5.04 -9.28
N GLY A 140 -15.56 -5.21 -10.42
CA GLY A 140 -15.64 -4.20 -11.47
C GLY A 140 -14.56 -4.31 -12.53
N THR A 141 -14.14 -3.17 -13.07
CA THR A 141 -13.15 -3.04 -14.14
C THR A 141 -12.14 -1.94 -13.83
N TRP A 142 -10.95 -2.06 -14.40
CA TRP A 142 -9.98 -0.98 -14.38
C TRP A 142 -10.53 0.25 -15.13
N PRO A 143 -10.25 1.47 -14.66
CA PRO A 143 -10.59 2.71 -15.36
C PRO A 143 -10.10 2.74 -16.81
N GLU A 144 -10.91 3.30 -17.70
CA GLU A 144 -10.58 3.50 -19.11
C GLU A 144 -10.39 4.99 -19.45
N SER A 145 -10.86 5.89 -18.56
CA SER A 145 -10.78 7.34 -18.72
C SER A 145 -10.40 8.05 -17.41
N ASP A 146 -9.90 9.28 -17.52
CA ASP A 146 -9.40 10.06 -16.39
C ASP A 146 -10.48 10.53 -15.40
N ASP A 147 -11.75 10.39 -15.75
CA ASP A 147 -12.91 10.67 -14.90
C ASP A 147 -13.48 9.42 -14.20
N GLU A 148 -12.76 8.31 -14.24
CA GLU A 148 -13.12 7.06 -13.57
C GLU A 148 -12.21 6.79 -12.36
N CYS A 149 -12.73 6.05 -11.38
CA CYS A 149 -11.98 5.74 -10.17
C CYS A 149 -12.27 4.34 -9.63
N LEU A 150 -11.34 3.89 -8.79
CA LEU A 150 -11.45 2.68 -7.99
C LEU A 150 -11.50 3.03 -6.51
N LEU A 151 -12.45 2.47 -5.80
CA LEU A 151 -12.61 2.67 -4.37
C LEU A 151 -12.04 1.47 -3.57
N SER A 152 -11.73 1.73 -2.30
CA SER A 152 -11.41 0.64 -1.37
C SER A 152 -12.56 -0.37 -1.28
N ALA A 153 -12.22 -1.65 -1.38
CA ALA A 153 -13.15 -2.77 -1.18
C ALA A 153 -13.48 -3.01 0.31
N ASP A 154 -12.85 -2.30 1.23
CA ASP A 154 -13.09 -2.43 2.65
C ASP A 154 -14.44 -1.83 3.05
N ASN A 155 -15.07 -2.38 4.09
CA ASN A 155 -16.36 -1.93 4.63
C ASN A 155 -16.23 -0.63 5.44
N VAL A 156 -15.64 0.40 4.85
CA VAL A 156 -15.47 1.73 5.48
C VAL A 156 -16.61 2.70 5.14
N TRP A 157 -17.44 2.34 4.16
CA TRP A 157 -18.51 3.20 3.64
C TRP A 157 -19.74 3.17 4.54
N THR A 158 -20.18 4.34 5.00
CA THR A 158 -21.36 4.48 5.87
C THR A 158 -22.67 4.22 5.11
N SER A 159 -22.68 4.48 3.80
CA SER A 159 -23.80 4.21 2.90
C SER A 159 -23.38 3.14 1.88
N PRO A 160 -24.32 2.31 1.37
CA PRO A 160 -24.01 1.40 0.27
C PRO A 160 -23.47 2.17 -0.94
N VAL A 161 -22.35 1.74 -1.47
CA VAL A 161 -21.70 2.29 -2.67
C VAL A 161 -21.68 1.21 -3.74
N HIS A 162 -21.96 1.59 -4.98
CA HIS A 162 -22.07 0.67 -6.11
C HIS A 162 -21.21 1.16 -7.30
N ILE A 163 -20.85 0.23 -8.16
CA ILE A 163 -20.26 0.56 -9.46
C ILE A 163 -21.26 1.43 -10.25
N GLY A 164 -20.76 2.54 -10.81
CA GLY A 164 -21.56 3.57 -11.49
C GLY A 164 -21.97 4.73 -10.61
N ASP A 165 -21.74 4.66 -9.29
CA ASP A 165 -21.92 5.81 -8.41
C ASP A 165 -20.89 6.90 -8.73
N THR A 166 -21.21 8.13 -8.37
CA THR A 166 -20.37 9.29 -8.62
C THR A 166 -19.72 9.79 -7.34
N VAL A 167 -18.42 10.00 -7.39
CA VAL A 167 -17.64 10.69 -6.35
C VAL A 167 -17.46 12.12 -6.81
N GLU A 168 -17.98 13.09 -6.06
CA GLU A 168 -17.88 14.52 -6.36
C GLU A 168 -16.90 15.18 -5.38
N LEU A 169 -15.87 15.84 -5.90
CA LEU A 169 -14.95 16.64 -5.10
C LEU A 169 -15.65 17.92 -4.65
N LEU A 170 -15.60 18.20 -3.37
CA LEU A 170 -16.21 19.40 -2.81
C LEU A 170 -15.17 20.51 -2.71
N GLU A 171 -15.53 21.70 -3.16
CA GLU A 171 -14.73 22.90 -2.96
C GLU A 171 -14.49 23.13 -1.46
N GLY A 172 -13.26 23.38 -1.10
CA GLY A 172 -12.80 23.63 0.26
C GLY A 172 -11.71 24.68 0.30
N THR A 173 -10.73 24.45 1.14
CA THR A 173 -9.53 25.31 1.25
C THR A 173 -8.42 24.94 0.27
N GLN A 174 -8.60 23.87 -0.49
CA GLN A 174 -7.63 23.40 -1.50
C GLN A 174 -7.97 23.98 -2.87
N ASP A 175 -6.93 24.23 -3.65
CA ASP A 175 -7.04 24.54 -5.08
C ASP A 175 -7.21 23.21 -5.86
N LEU A 176 -8.48 22.80 -6.03
CA LEU A 176 -8.80 21.57 -6.74
C LEU A 176 -8.39 21.62 -8.21
N ASP A 177 -8.53 22.79 -8.85
CA ASP A 177 -8.16 22.98 -10.26
C ASP A 177 -6.64 22.86 -10.50
N GLY A 178 -5.85 23.20 -9.49
CA GLY A 178 -4.40 23.03 -9.53
C GLY A 178 -3.93 21.60 -9.24
N VAL A 179 -4.84 20.72 -8.82
CA VAL A 179 -4.53 19.32 -8.47
C VAL A 179 -5.17 18.35 -9.45
N PHE A 180 -6.45 18.53 -9.78
CA PHE A 180 -7.25 17.59 -10.58
C PHE A 180 -7.73 18.20 -11.89
N THR A 181 -7.80 17.37 -12.91
CA THR A 181 -8.39 17.75 -14.23
C THR A 181 -9.91 17.68 -14.23
N THR A 182 -10.51 16.93 -13.30
CA THR A 182 -11.96 16.77 -13.12
C THR A 182 -12.33 16.79 -11.65
N HIS A 183 -13.55 17.27 -11.35
CA HIS A 183 -14.07 17.26 -9.97
C HIS A 183 -15.08 16.15 -9.73
N THR A 184 -15.24 15.25 -10.69
CA THR A 184 -16.25 14.20 -10.62
C THR A 184 -15.68 12.93 -11.19
N PHE A 185 -15.74 11.84 -10.41
CA PHE A 185 -15.27 10.52 -10.82
C PHE A 185 -16.40 9.51 -10.78
N ILE A 186 -16.41 8.59 -11.75
CA ILE A 186 -17.34 7.47 -11.79
C ILE A 186 -16.66 6.24 -11.20
N VAL A 187 -17.31 5.58 -10.26
CA VAL A 187 -16.80 4.34 -9.65
C VAL A 187 -16.89 3.19 -10.65
N THR A 188 -15.78 2.64 -11.09
CA THR A 188 -15.72 1.50 -12.02
C THR A 188 -15.40 0.19 -11.32
N GLY A 189 -14.87 0.24 -10.11
CA GLY A 189 -14.54 -0.96 -9.36
C GLY A 189 -14.08 -0.72 -7.94
N PHE A 190 -13.81 -1.83 -7.27
CA PHE A 190 -13.31 -1.88 -5.90
C PHE A 190 -11.99 -2.64 -5.85
N VAL A 191 -11.05 -2.11 -5.08
CA VAL A 191 -9.69 -2.67 -4.96
C VAL A 191 -9.28 -2.88 -3.51
N ARG A 192 -8.35 -3.81 -3.30
CA ARG A 192 -7.52 -3.88 -2.09
C ARG A 192 -6.11 -3.44 -2.40
N SER A 193 -5.46 -2.84 -1.41
CA SER A 193 -4.07 -2.45 -1.52
C SER A 193 -3.31 -2.89 -0.27
N SER A 194 -2.16 -3.52 -0.46
CA SER A 194 -1.24 -3.86 0.64
C SER A 194 -0.67 -2.64 1.35
N TYR A 195 -0.69 -1.49 0.69
CA TYR A 195 -0.31 -0.21 1.29
C TYR A 195 -1.24 0.22 2.43
N TYR A 196 -2.52 -0.21 2.39
CA TYR A 196 -3.54 0.05 3.40
C TYR A 196 -3.93 -1.24 4.12
N THR A 197 -3.12 -1.65 5.11
CA THR A 197 -3.35 -2.88 5.89
C THR A 197 -4.32 -2.70 7.05
N CYS A 198 -4.67 -1.46 7.39
CA CYS A 198 -5.57 -1.15 8.50
C CYS A 198 -6.79 -0.35 8.01
N THR A 199 -7.97 -0.93 8.17
CA THR A 199 -9.25 -0.32 7.77
C THR A 199 -9.75 0.73 8.76
N THR A 200 -9.23 0.77 9.99
CA THR A 200 -9.65 1.71 11.05
C THR A 200 -8.76 2.94 11.15
N ASN A 201 -7.62 2.95 10.48
CA ASN A 201 -6.68 4.07 10.46
C ASN A 201 -6.02 4.14 9.09
N THR A 202 -6.64 4.85 8.17
CA THR A 202 -6.15 5.07 6.80
C THR A 202 -5.15 6.23 6.70
N GLY A 203 -4.92 6.96 7.79
CA GLY A 203 -3.96 8.04 7.86
C GLY A 203 -4.54 9.34 8.37
N ALA A 204 -3.67 10.36 8.46
CA ALA A 204 -4.01 11.71 8.86
C ALA A 204 -3.98 12.66 7.66
N THR A 205 -4.78 13.71 7.75
CA THR A 205 -4.88 14.77 6.73
C THR A 205 -4.97 16.14 7.42
N SER A 206 -4.75 17.21 6.65
CA SER A 206 -5.02 18.57 7.11
C SER A 206 -6.49 19.00 6.89
N LEU A 207 -7.31 18.15 6.26
CA LEU A 207 -8.69 18.45 5.90
C LEU A 207 -9.70 17.90 6.91
N GLY A 208 -10.88 18.49 6.94
CA GLY A 208 -12.02 18.00 7.70
C GLY A 208 -11.73 17.79 9.19
N SER A 209 -11.92 16.55 9.66
CA SER A 209 -11.66 16.14 11.06
C SER A 209 -10.18 15.87 11.37
N GLY A 210 -9.31 15.89 10.36
CA GLY A 210 -7.91 15.48 10.48
C GLY A 210 -7.66 14.00 10.28
N GLU A 211 -8.70 13.22 9.98
CA GLU A 211 -8.63 11.78 9.71
C GLU A 211 -9.11 11.47 8.29
N LEU A 212 -8.41 10.56 7.63
CA LEU A 212 -8.84 10.02 6.34
C LEU A 212 -9.92 8.96 6.55
N SER A 213 -10.97 9.04 5.74
CA SER A 213 -12.04 8.05 5.75
C SER A 213 -11.66 6.81 4.96
N SER A 214 -11.01 6.98 3.81
CA SER A 214 -10.59 5.91 2.90
C SER A 214 -9.66 6.45 1.82
N PHE A 215 -9.30 5.59 0.85
CA PHE A 215 -8.48 5.92 -0.30
C PHE A 215 -9.23 5.65 -1.62
N VAL A 216 -8.75 6.29 -2.68
CA VAL A 216 -9.24 6.19 -4.05
C VAL A 216 -8.05 6.08 -4.98
N PHE A 217 -8.10 5.18 -5.96
CA PHE A 217 -7.17 5.20 -7.08
C PHE A 217 -7.82 5.82 -8.30
N VAL A 218 -7.09 6.71 -8.95
CA VAL A 218 -7.48 7.36 -10.20
C VAL A 218 -6.35 7.25 -11.22
N PRO A 219 -6.64 7.31 -12.53
CA PRO A 219 -5.58 7.39 -13.54
C PRO A 219 -4.64 8.58 -13.30
N GLU A 220 -3.38 8.47 -13.73
CA GLU A 220 -2.43 9.58 -13.65
C GLU A 220 -2.95 10.84 -14.36
N GLY A 221 -3.65 10.69 -15.49
CA GLY A 221 -4.27 11.79 -16.24
C GLY A 221 -5.40 12.53 -15.51
N ALA A 222 -5.88 12.02 -14.38
CA ALA A 222 -6.82 12.71 -13.50
C ALA A 222 -6.15 13.87 -12.73
N PHE A 223 -4.82 13.87 -12.62
CA PHE A 223 -4.08 14.96 -12.01
C PHE A 223 -3.71 16.03 -13.05
N ALA A 224 -3.64 17.29 -12.62
CA ALA A 224 -3.28 18.40 -13.48
C ALA A 224 -1.85 18.22 -14.03
N ALA A 225 -1.63 18.60 -15.28
CA ALA A 225 -0.36 18.39 -15.97
C ALA A 225 0.86 19.05 -15.27
N ASP A 226 0.62 20.15 -14.56
CA ASP A 226 1.64 20.89 -13.82
C ASP A 226 1.76 20.44 -12.35
N TYR A 227 0.91 19.48 -11.91
CA TYR A 227 0.97 18.95 -10.56
C TYR A 227 2.20 18.04 -10.43
N PRO A 228 3.09 18.30 -9.47
CA PRO A 228 4.31 17.52 -9.35
C PRO A 228 4.04 16.18 -8.67
N TYR A 229 4.89 15.18 -8.88
CA TYR A 229 4.88 13.99 -8.04
C TYR A 229 5.07 14.38 -6.57
N THR A 230 4.22 13.89 -5.71
CA THR A 230 4.26 14.19 -4.27
C THR A 230 5.06 13.16 -3.50
N GLU A 231 5.13 11.96 -4.04
CA GLU A 231 5.81 10.82 -3.43
C GLU A 231 6.44 9.90 -4.49
N ALA A 232 7.37 9.08 -4.04
CA ALA A 232 7.91 7.97 -4.82
C ALA A 232 8.01 6.74 -3.92
N PHE A 233 7.56 5.62 -4.43
CA PHE A 233 7.67 4.31 -3.79
C PHE A 233 8.84 3.56 -4.40
N LEU A 234 9.68 2.98 -3.54
CA LEU A 234 10.89 2.31 -3.97
C LEU A 234 10.91 0.87 -3.47
N THR A 235 11.43 -0.01 -4.31
CA THR A 235 11.82 -1.36 -3.95
C THR A 235 13.34 -1.47 -3.86
N VAL A 236 13.81 -2.31 -2.94
CA VAL A 236 15.23 -2.50 -2.65
C VAL A 236 15.70 -3.84 -3.22
N ASP A 237 16.80 -3.80 -3.95
CA ASP A 237 17.36 -4.99 -4.59
C ASP A 237 17.63 -6.13 -3.60
N GLY A 238 17.00 -7.27 -3.86
CA GLY A 238 17.07 -8.47 -3.04
C GLY A 238 16.36 -8.38 -1.68
N ALA A 239 15.54 -7.35 -1.42
CA ALA A 239 14.75 -7.26 -0.18
C ALA A 239 13.64 -8.32 -0.15
N ALA A 240 12.90 -8.51 -1.24
CA ALA A 240 11.85 -9.53 -1.36
C ALA A 240 12.35 -10.99 -1.15
N GLY A 241 13.65 -11.24 -1.19
CA GLY A 241 14.23 -12.55 -0.87
C GLY A 241 14.50 -12.78 0.61
N GLU A 242 14.33 -11.79 1.44
CA GLU A 242 14.58 -11.82 2.90
C GLU A 242 13.23 -11.72 3.63
N ALA A 243 13.00 -12.56 4.62
CA ALA A 243 11.73 -12.57 5.34
C ALA A 243 11.54 -11.29 6.17
N TRP A 244 10.42 -10.62 5.99
CA TRP A 244 10.02 -9.49 6.85
C TRP A 244 9.46 -10.00 8.20
N PRO A 245 9.80 -9.41 9.34
CA PRO A 245 10.70 -8.27 9.63
C PRO A 245 12.07 -8.70 10.17
N GLU A 246 12.74 -9.63 9.50
CA GLU A 246 14.03 -10.14 9.97
C GLU A 246 15.16 -9.10 9.85
N ASP A 247 16.23 -9.30 10.64
CA ASP A 247 17.37 -8.37 10.69
C ASP A 247 18.05 -8.21 9.32
N ALA A 248 18.05 -9.26 8.49
CA ALA A 248 18.64 -9.22 7.15
C ALA A 248 17.90 -8.27 6.22
N TYR A 249 16.56 -8.35 6.18
CA TYR A 249 15.71 -7.41 5.47
C TYR A 249 15.96 -5.97 5.95
N GLN A 250 15.87 -5.74 7.25
CA GLN A 250 16.03 -4.41 7.82
C GLN A 250 17.38 -3.78 7.50
N GLN A 251 18.48 -4.55 7.62
CA GLN A 251 19.82 -4.06 7.28
C GLN A 251 19.96 -3.66 5.81
N ARG A 252 19.30 -4.39 4.91
CA ARG A 252 19.32 -4.09 3.47
C ARG A 252 18.58 -2.80 3.17
N VAL A 253 17.38 -2.67 3.70
CA VAL A 253 16.54 -1.46 3.54
C VAL A 253 17.20 -0.24 4.19
N ASP A 254 17.73 -0.36 5.41
CA ASP A 254 18.40 0.72 6.12
C ASP A 254 19.65 1.24 5.37
N ALA A 255 20.39 0.34 4.70
CA ALA A 255 21.55 0.73 3.91
C ALA A 255 21.16 1.62 2.71
N VAL A 256 20.05 1.33 2.03
CA VAL A 256 19.53 2.16 0.94
C VAL A 256 18.92 3.45 1.49
N ALA A 257 18.15 3.36 2.58
CA ALA A 257 17.59 4.53 3.25
C ALA A 257 18.67 5.55 3.66
N GLN A 258 19.84 5.08 4.13
CA GLN A 258 20.96 5.96 4.46
C GLN A 258 21.49 6.67 3.21
N ARG A 259 21.65 5.98 2.07
CA ARG A 259 22.10 6.58 0.80
C ARG A 259 21.12 7.64 0.30
N LEU A 260 19.81 7.37 0.42
CA LEU A 260 18.77 8.34 0.08
C LEU A 260 18.81 9.58 0.99
N ASN A 261 19.04 9.38 2.29
CA ASN A 261 19.22 10.49 3.22
C ASN A 261 20.45 11.34 2.90
N ASP A 262 21.55 10.69 2.49
CA ASP A 262 22.77 11.38 2.09
C ASP A 262 22.58 12.18 0.77
N LEU A 263 21.67 11.70 -0.11
CA LEU A 263 21.28 12.38 -1.34
C LEU A 263 20.34 13.57 -1.10
N SER A 264 19.58 13.59 -0.02
CA SER A 264 18.50 14.56 0.28
C SER A 264 18.90 16.03 0.11
N PRO A 265 20.10 16.50 0.54
CA PRO A 265 20.50 17.90 0.33
C PRO A 265 20.66 18.26 -1.15
N GLN A 266 21.24 17.37 -1.94
CA GLN A 266 21.41 17.56 -3.39
C GLN A 266 20.06 17.52 -4.11
N PHE A 267 19.21 16.59 -3.75
CA PHE A 267 17.84 16.44 -4.25
C PHE A 267 17.04 17.74 -4.02
N SER A 268 17.05 18.27 -2.81
CA SER A 268 16.34 19.50 -2.46
C SER A 268 16.90 20.71 -3.18
N ALA A 269 18.23 20.83 -3.33
CA ALA A 269 18.86 21.92 -4.04
C ALA A 269 18.50 21.91 -5.54
N SER A 270 18.57 20.75 -6.19
CA SER A 270 18.16 20.59 -7.61
C SER A 270 16.71 21.02 -7.82
N ARG A 271 15.80 20.62 -6.94
CA ARG A 271 14.38 21.00 -7.03
C ARG A 271 14.16 22.50 -6.87
N ILE A 272 14.81 23.12 -5.90
CA ILE A 272 14.72 24.58 -5.68
C ILE A 272 15.25 25.34 -6.91
N GLU A 273 16.39 24.93 -7.47
CA GLU A 273 16.93 25.55 -8.68
C GLU A 273 16.00 25.41 -9.88
N GLN A 274 15.34 24.24 -10.03
CA GLN A 274 14.36 24.02 -11.08
C GLN A 274 13.16 24.97 -10.91
N LEU A 275 12.55 25.00 -9.73
CA LEU A 275 11.41 25.88 -9.45
C LEU A 275 11.74 27.36 -9.67
N GLN A 276 12.98 27.80 -9.35
CA GLN A 276 13.42 29.16 -9.62
C GLN A 276 13.56 29.44 -11.12
N ARG A 277 14.06 28.48 -11.91
CA ARG A 277 14.15 28.60 -13.37
C ARG A 277 12.76 28.70 -14.00
N ASP A 278 11.83 27.85 -13.58
CA ASP A 278 10.46 27.81 -14.09
C ASP A 278 9.72 29.13 -13.79
N ALA A 279 9.83 29.60 -12.55
CA ALA A 279 9.25 30.88 -12.15
C ALA A 279 9.86 32.06 -12.92
N GLN A 280 11.18 32.05 -13.19
CA GLN A 280 11.81 33.08 -13.98
C GLN A 280 11.36 33.06 -15.45
N ALA A 281 11.23 31.88 -16.04
CA ALA A 281 10.73 31.71 -17.41
C ALA A 281 9.30 32.22 -17.56
N GLU A 282 8.41 31.92 -16.60
CA GLU A 282 7.03 32.41 -16.57
C GLU A 282 6.96 33.95 -16.46
N LEU A 283 7.84 34.55 -15.63
CA LEU A 283 7.92 36.01 -15.51
C LEU A 283 8.41 36.67 -16.80
N ASP A 284 9.34 36.05 -17.50
CA ASP A 284 9.89 36.57 -18.74
C ASP A 284 8.87 36.49 -19.88
N ASP A 285 8.11 35.40 -19.94
CA ASP A 285 6.98 35.21 -20.90
C ASP A 285 5.87 36.23 -20.69
N LYS A 286 5.50 36.53 -19.45
CA LYS A 286 4.49 37.54 -19.11
C LYS A 286 4.95 38.99 -19.42
N ARG A 287 6.24 39.21 -19.63
CA ARG A 287 6.82 40.52 -19.97
C ARG A 287 7.01 40.75 -21.45
N ALA A 288 7.02 39.68 -22.26
CA ALA A 288 7.16 39.70 -23.69
C ALA A 288 5.83 39.98 -24.40
#